data_646c3a5d0544e36a482ed340546e073d
#
_entry.id   646c3a5d0544e36a482ed340546e073d
#
_cell.length_a   1.000
_cell.length_b   1.000
_cell.length_c   1.000
_cell.angle_alpha   90.00
_cell.angle_beta   90.00
_cell.angle_gamma   90.00
#
_symmetry.space_group_name_H-M   'P 1'
#
loop_
_entity.id
_entity.type
_entity.pdbx_description
1 polymer ?
#
loop_
_entity_poly.entity_id
_entity_poly.type
_entity_poly.pdbx_seq_one_letter_code
_entity_poly.pdbx_strand_id
1 'polypeptide(L)'
;MDVKQYLTEWSECYRKDFVENIMPFWMEHGLDRKHGGVYTCLDRDGKLMDTTKSVWFQGRFGFIAAYAYNNIEKNPEWLAASKSCIDFIEAHCFDTDGHMFFEVMEDGTPLRKRRYVFSEGFAAIAMSEYSIASGDKTYAQKALDLFNRIMYMLNTPGFLTPKYLDTMKSQGHSITMILVNTAARIRAAIDDPILTEQIDRSIKALRENFMHPEFKALLEMVGPNGEFIDNINGRLINPGHCIETAWFILEEAKYRNWDKDLVEMATTILDWSWDWGWDEQYGGIINFRDCKGFPQQDYSQDMKFWWPQCETIIAALYAYQATGDEKYLEMHKKISDWTYAHFPDKEYPEWYGYLHRDGTVAQPAKGNIFKGPFHIPRMMIRCHTLCNEILG
;
A
#
# COMPACT_ATOMS: atom_id res chain seq x y z
N MET A 1 -12.92 12.58 24.87
CA MET A 1 -13.64 12.28 23.60
C MET A 1 -14.59 11.11 23.83
N ASP A 2 -15.84 11.17 23.37
CA ASP A 2 -16.68 9.96 23.35
C ASP A 2 -16.19 9.05 22.22
N VAL A 3 -15.50 8.00 22.57
CA VAL A 3 -14.86 7.08 21.64
C VAL A 3 -15.87 6.41 20.73
N LYS A 4 -17.03 6.01 21.27
CA LYS A 4 -18.08 5.35 20.50
C LYS A 4 -18.65 6.28 19.41
N GLN A 5 -18.99 7.51 19.79
CA GLN A 5 -19.47 8.50 18.84
C GLN A 5 -18.42 8.81 17.78
N TYR A 6 -17.16 9.01 18.19
CA TYR A 6 -16.04 9.30 17.30
C TYR A 6 -15.84 8.22 16.24
N LEU A 7 -15.76 6.95 16.65
CA LEU A 7 -15.58 5.82 15.73
C LEU A 7 -16.79 5.63 14.81
N THR A 8 -18.01 5.87 15.31
CA THR A 8 -19.22 5.79 14.48
C THR A 8 -19.19 6.85 13.37
N GLU A 9 -18.90 8.10 13.72
CA GLU A 9 -18.83 9.23 12.77
C GLU A 9 -17.75 8.98 11.68
N TRP A 10 -16.57 8.49 12.07
CA TRP A 10 -15.52 8.18 11.12
C TRP A 10 -15.85 6.96 10.23
N SER A 11 -16.45 5.92 10.80
CA SER A 11 -16.90 4.74 10.03
C SER A 11 -17.88 5.16 8.92
N GLU A 12 -18.85 6.01 9.25
CA GLU A 12 -19.82 6.56 8.29
C GLU A 12 -19.14 7.46 7.25
N CYS A 13 -18.21 8.32 7.68
CA CYS A 13 -17.44 9.20 6.80
C CYS A 13 -16.67 8.40 5.75
N TYR A 14 -15.92 7.38 6.18
CA TYR A 14 -15.13 6.54 5.26
C TYR A 14 -16.01 5.81 4.26
N ARG A 15 -17.10 5.18 4.74
CA ARG A 15 -18.01 4.47 3.85
C ARG A 15 -18.67 5.40 2.85
N LYS A 16 -19.16 6.54 3.30
CA LYS A 16 -19.83 7.53 2.47
C LYS A 16 -18.90 8.10 1.40
N ASP A 17 -17.71 8.55 1.78
CA ASP A 17 -16.74 9.11 0.84
C ASP A 17 -16.29 8.07 -0.20
N PHE A 18 -16.09 6.82 0.23
CA PHE A 18 -15.79 5.72 -0.68
C PHE A 18 -16.89 5.49 -1.72
N VAL A 19 -18.16 5.37 -1.26
CA VAL A 19 -19.29 4.97 -2.12
C VAL A 19 -19.79 6.12 -3.00
N GLU A 20 -19.76 7.37 -2.49
CA GLU A 20 -20.34 8.53 -3.18
C GLU A 20 -19.30 9.31 -4.01
N ASN A 21 -18.00 9.18 -3.72
CA ASN A 21 -16.96 10.03 -4.29
C ASN A 21 -15.85 9.20 -4.97
N ILE A 22 -15.13 8.37 -4.21
CA ILE A 22 -13.90 7.74 -4.70
C ILE A 22 -14.18 6.63 -5.71
N MET A 23 -15.01 5.66 -5.36
CA MET A 23 -15.28 4.52 -6.26
C MET A 23 -16.02 4.94 -7.53
N PRO A 24 -17.06 5.81 -7.50
CA PRO A 24 -17.69 6.32 -8.72
C PRO A 24 -16.73 6.99 -9.68
N PHE A 25 -15.81 7.82 -9.18
CA PHE A 25 -14.81 8.47 -10.04
C PHE A 25 -13.99 7.46 -10.85
N TRP A 26 -13.46 6.41 -10.21
CA TRP A 26 -12.66 5.41 -10.91
C TRP A 26 -13.48 4.49 -11.80
N MET A 27 -14.72 4.20 -11.44
CA MET A 27 -15.65 3.42 -12.27
C MET A 27 -16.07 4.17 -13.54
N GLU A 28 -16.20 5.50 -13.46
CA GLU A 28 -16.60 6.34 -14.59
C GLU A 28 -15.40 6.67 -15.49
N HIS A 29 -14.32 7.19 -14.92
CA HIS A 29 -13.19 7.77 -15.66
C HIS A 29 -12.03 6.81 -15.84
N GLY A 30 -11.84 5.85 -14.93
CA GLY A 30 -10.70 4.94 -14.93
C GLY A 30 -10.89 3.67 -15.77
N LEU A 31 -12.09 3.09 -15.82
CA LEU A 31 -12.28 1.82 -16.53
C LEU A 31 -12.09 1.94 -18.04
N ASP A 32 -11.21 1.11 -18.60
CA ASP A 32 -11.13 0.93 -20.05
C ASP A 32 -12.15 -0.13 -20.51
N ARG A 33 -13.24 0.38 -21.07
CA ARG A 33 -14.34 -0.48 -21.58
C ARG A 33 -14.06 -1.08 -22.95
N LYS A 34 -12.98 -0.68 -23.62
CA LYS A 34 -12.59 -1.15 -24.96
C LYS A 34 -11.58 -2.31 -24.88
N HIS A 35 -10.51 -2.12 -24.09
CA HIS A 35 -9.42 -3.10 -24.00
C HIS A 35 -9.38 -3.83 -22.66
N GLY A 36 -10.21 -3.42 -21.69
CA GLY A 36 -10.20 -3.94 -20.32
C GLY A 36 -9.16 -3.29 -19.44
N GLY A 37 -9.25 -3.57 -18.13
CA GLY A 37 -8.38 -2.98 -17.14
C GLY A 37 -8.71 -1.53 -16.80
N VAL A 38 -7.74 -0.80 -16.25
CA VAL A 38 -7.92 0.56 -15.71
C VAL A 38 -6.85 1.52 -16.20
N TYR A 39 -7.27 2.73 -16.57
CA TYR A 39 -6.40 3.90 -16.75
C TYR A 39 -6.19 4.61 -15.41
N THR A 40 -5.02 5.21 -15.22
CA THR A 40 -4.74 5.99 -14.01
C THR A 40 -4.26 7.42 -14.30
N CYS A 41 -3.86 7.73 -15.51
CA CYS A 41 -3.39 9.07 -15.87
C CYS A 41 -4.60 9.98 -16.16
N LEU A 42 -5.25 10.46 -15.09
CA LEU A 42 -6.47 11.28 -15.13
C LEU A 42 -6.19 12.68 -14.59
N ASP A 43 -6.67 13.69 -15.31
CA ASP A 43 -6.62 15.09 -14.89
C ASP A 43 -7.59 15.36 -13.72
N ARG A 44 -7.61 16.57 -13.24
CA ARG A 44 -8.42 17.00 -12.09
C ARG A 44 -9.91 16.75 -12.27
N ASP A 45 -10.43 16.93 -13.48
CA ASP A 45 -11.83 16.70 -13.84
C ASP A 45 -12.16 15.27 -14.27
N GLY A 46 -11.19 14.35 -14.21
CA GLY A 46 -11.34 12.96 -14.66
C GLY A 46 -11.02 12.74 -16.14
N LYS A 47 -10.60 13.78 -16.87
CA LYS A 47 -10.21 13.62 -18.28
C LYS A 47 -8.96 12.76 -18.41
N LEU A 48 -9.00 11.82 -19.36
CA LEU A 48 -7.85 10.97 -19.66
C LEU A 48 -6.71 11.79 -20.29
N MET A 49 -5.55 11.81 -19.61
CA MET A 49 -4.35 12.51 -20.07
C MET A 49 -3.42 11.59 -20.87
N ASP A 50 -3.39 10.30 -20.53
CA ASP A 50 -2.53 9.29 -21.14
C ASP A 50 -3.20 7.93 -21.09
N THR A 51 -3.09 7.15 -22.18
CA THR A 51 -3.69 5.82 -22.30
C THR A 51 -2.76 4.68 -21.89
N THR A 52 -1.50 4.96 -21.54
CA THR A 52 -0.60 3.95 -21.00
C THR A 52 -1.12 3.42 -19.68
N LYS A 53 -0.95 2.12 -19.45
CA LYS A 53 -1.44 1.44 -18.26
C LYS A 53 -0.30 1.01 -17.36
N SER A 54 -0.34 1.47 -16.12
CA SER A 54 0.49 0.91 -15.05
C SER A 54 0.00 -0.49 -14.70
N VAL A 55 0.86 -1.49 -14.84
CA VAL A 55 0.53 -2.88 -14.48
C VAL A 55 0.27 -3.02 -12.98
N TRP A 56 0.94 -2.21 -12.16
CA TRP A 56 0.63 -2.15 -10.73
C TRP A 56 -0.83 -1.83 -10.47
N PHE A 57 -1.42 -0.90 -11.22
CA PHE A 57 -2.80 -0.50 -10.99
C PHE A 57 -3.82 -1.47 -11.57
N GLN A 58 -3.45 -2.30 -12.55
CA GLN A 58 -4.30 -3.42 -12.91
C GLN A 58 -4.50 -4.36 -11.71
N GLY A 59 -3.42 -4.74 -11.03
CA GLY A 59 -3.49 -5.53 -9.80
C GLY A 59 -4.13 -4.77 -8.64
N ARG A 60 -3.72 -3.53 -8.40
CA ARG A 60 -4.22 -2.71 -7.29
C ARG A 60 -5.72 -2.42 -7.38
N PHE A 61 -6.21 -2.01 -8.56
CA PHE A 61 -7.64 -1.76 -8.73
C PHE A 61 -8.45 -3.05 -8.78
N GLY A 62 -7.91 -4.12 -9.40
CA GLY A 62 -8.51 -5.44 -9.33
C GLY A 62 -8.74 -5.90 -7.89
N PHE A 63 -7.74 -5.69 -7.02
CA PHE A 63 -7.86 -5.95 -5.59
C PHE A 63 -8.93 -5.05 -4.93
N ILE A 64 -8.87 -3.73 -5.13
CA ILE A 64 -9.79 -2.78 -4.48
C ILE A 64 -11.25 -3.06 -4.84
N ALA A 65 -11.54 -3.34 -6.09
CA ALA A 65 -12.90 -3.60 -6.56
C ALA A 65 -13.49 -4.89 -5.94
N ALA A 66 -12.69 -5.97 -5.88
CA ALA A 66 -13.09 -7.19 -5.18
C ALA A 66 -13.17 -7.00 -3.65
N TYR A 67 -12.24 -6.23 -3.07
CA TYR A 67 -12.22 -5.94 -1.65
C TYR A 67 -13.42 -5.12 -1.20
N ALA A 68 -13.82 -4.14 -2.02
CA ALA A 68 -15.05 -3.38 -1.81
C ALA A 68 -16.30 -4.27 -1.88
N TYR A 69 -16.35 -5.16 -2.88
CA TYR A 69 -17.42 -6.15 -2.99
C TYR A 69 -17.52 -7.04 -1.75
N ASN A 70 -16.40 -7.43 -1.17
CA ASN A 70 -16.39 -8.28 0.02
C ASN A 70 -16.78 -7.56 1.30
N ASN A 71 -16.44 -6.27 1.45
CA ASN A 71 -16.47 -5.58 2.74
C ASN A 71 -17.45 -4.40 2.81
N ILE A 72 -17.89 -3.83 1.69
CA ILE A 72 -18.80 -2.68 1.66
C ILE A 72 -20.20 -3.09 1.20
N GLU A 73 -20.31 -3.58 -0.04
CA GLU A 73 -21.59 -4.07 -0.62
C GLU A 73 -21.36 -5.01 -1.80
N LYS A 74 -22.27 -5.94 -2.02
CA LYS A 74 -22.20 -6.93 -3.10
C LYS A 74 -22.57 -6.32 -4.46
N ASN A 75 -21.85 -5.28 -4.88
CA ASN A 75 -22.09 -4.61 -6.16
C ASN A 75 -21.47 -5.41 -7.33
N PRO A 76 -22.27 -5.91 -8.26
CA PRO A 76 -21.77 -6.76 -9.35
C PRO A 76 -20.87 -6.00 -10.34
N GLU A 77 -21.00 -4.67 -10.47
CA GLU A 77 -20.14 -3.86 -11.33
C GLU A 77 -18.71 -3.79 -10.78
N TRP A 78 -18.56 -3.74 -9.46
CA TRP A 78 -17.23 -3.80 -8.83
C TRP A 78 -16.55 -5.13 -9.06
N LEU A 79 -17.31 -6.23 -8.93
CA LEU A 79 -16.78 -7.56 -9.22
C LEU A 79 -16.38 -7.72 -10.69
N ALA A 80 -17.17 -7.17 -11.61
CA ALA A 80 -16.86 -7.14 -13.04
C ALA A 80 -15.61 -6.28 -13.34
N ALA A 81 -15.44 -5.14 -12.68
CA ALA A 81 -14.25 -4.30 -12.81
C ALA A 81 -12.98 -5.03 -12.33
N SER A 82 -13.05 -5.74 -11.18
CA SER A 82 -11.96 -6.60 -10.72
C SER A 82 -11.60 -7.66 -11.75
N LYS A 83 -12.60 -8.37 -12.29
CA LYS A 83 -12.39 -9.39 -13.33
C LYS A 83 -11.75 -8.82 -14.59
N SER A 84 -12.20 -7.65 -15.05
CA SER A 84 -11.63 -6.96 -16.21
C SER A 84 -10.15 -6.66 -16.05
N CYS A 85 -9.74 -6.22 -14.85
CA CYS A 85 -8.32 -5.99 -14.54
C CYS A 85 -7.52 -7.30 -14.54
N ILE A 86 -8.05 -8.37 -13.95
CA ILE A 86 -7.40 -9.68 -13.92
C ILE A 86 -7.26 -10.26 -15.33
N ASP A 87 -8.32 -10.17 -16.15
CA ASP A 87 -8.27 -10.64 -17.54
C ASP A 87 -7.22 -9.89 -18.37
N PHE A 88 -7.12 -8.56 -18.17
CA PHE A 88 -6.10 -7.75 -18.81
C PHE A 88 -4.69 -8.16 -18.36
N ILE A 89 -4.49 -8.43 -17.06
CA ILE A 89 -3.22 -8.93 -16.52
C ILE A 89 -2.84 -10.25 -17.19
N GLU A 90 -3.74 -11.22 -17.21
CA GLU A 90 -3.46 -12.56 -17.75
C GLU A 90 -3.16 -12.52 -19.25
N ALA A 91 -3.83 -11.65 -19.99
CA ALA A 91 -3.67 -11.57 -21.45
C ALA A 91 -2.41 -10.78 -21.88
N HIS A 92 -1.98 -9.77 -21.11
CA HIS A 92 -1.08 -8.74 -21.64
C HIS A 92 0.13 -8.38 -20.74
N CYS A 93 0.11 -8.75 -19.45
CA CYS A 93 1.08 -8.16 -18.52
C CYS A 93 2.29 -9.05 -18.23
N PHE A 94 2.40 -10.24 -18.79
CA PHE A 94 3.52 -11.15 -18.61
C PHE A 94 4.46 -11.15 -19.82
N ASP A 95 5.76 -11.12 -19.55
CA ASP A 95 6.79 -11.38 -20.55
C ASP A 95 7.04 -12.90 -20.71
N THR A 96 7.76 -13.28 -21.74
CA THR A 96 8.07 -14.67 -22.09
C THR A 96 8.89 -15.42 -21.03
N ASP A 97 9.62 -14.69 -20.15
CA ASP A 97 10.34 -15.24 -19.00
C ASP A 97 9.44 -15.40 -17.74
N GLY A 98 8.15 -15.03 -17.86
CA GLY A 98 7.17 -15.07 -16.78
C GLY A 98 7.31 -13.94 -15.75
N HIS A 99 8.20 -12.97 -15.96
CA HIS A 99 8.26 -11.72 -15.20
C HIS A 99 7.30 -10.69 -15.80
N MET A 100 6.59 -9.95 -14.95
CA MET A 100 5.58 -9.00 -15.41
C MET A 100 6.21 -7.67 -15.87
N PHE A 101 5.51 -7.03 -16.81
CA PHE A 101 5.82 -5.65 -17.18
C PHE A 101 5.42 -4.69 -16.04
N PHE A 102 5.99 -3.51 -16.07
CA PHE A 102 5.60 -2.40 -15.19
C PHE A 102 4.56 -1.49 -15.87
N GLU A 103 4.67 -1.33 -17.19
CA GLU A 103 3.87 -0.41 -17.98
C GLU A 103 3.65 -0.99 -19.39
N VAL A 104 2.42 -0.86 -19.87
CA VAL A 104 1.99 -1.31 -21.21
C VAL A 104 1.16 -0.23 -21.89
N MET A 105 1.03 -0.30 -23.23
CA MET A 105 0.06 0.51 -23.97
C MET A 105 -1.39 0.12 -23.61
N GLU A 106 -2.37 0.90 -24.07
CA GLU A 106 -3.79 0.61 -23.80
C GLU A 106 -4.23 -0.78 -24.28
N ASP A 107 -3.67 -1.27 -25.38
CA ASP A 107 -3.95 -2.58 -25.99
C ASP A 107 -3.11 -3.73 -25.41
N GLY A 108 -2.25 -3.44 -24.42
CA GLY A 108 -1.37 -4.40 -23.79
C GLY A 108 0.02 -4.53 -24.43
N THR A 109 0.34 -3.76 -25.48
CA THR A 109 1.70 -3.75 -26.06
C THR A 109 2.73 -3.34 -24.99
N PRO A 110 3.79 -4.14 -24.75
CA PRO A 110 4.78 -3.89 -23.70
C PRO A 110 5.54 -2.56 -23.90
N LEU A 111 5.70 -1.79 -22.81
CA LEU A 111 6.47 -0.55 -22.80
C LEU A 111 7.69 -0.62 -21.89
N ARG A 112 7.50 -1.05 -20.64
CA ARG A 112 8.57 -0.99 -19.65
C ARG A 112 8.52 -2.16 -18.68
N LYS A 113 9.69 -2.69 -18.35
CA LYS A 113 9.90 -3.71 -17.33
C LYS A 113 10.72 -3.12 -16.19
N ARG A 114 10.53 -3.62 -14.98
CA ARG A 114 11.32 -3.24 -13.81
C ARG A 114 12.02 -4.46 -13.22
N ARG A 115 12.99 -4.20 -12.33
CA ARG A 115 13.76 -5.21 -11.59
C ARG A 115 13.03 -5.73 -10.33
N TYR A 116 11.78 -5.34 -10.12
CA TYR A 116 11.00 -5.63 -8.92
C TYR A 116 9.86 -6.57 -9.24
N VAL A 117 9.39 -7.29 -8.22
CA VAL A 117 8.26 -8.22 -8.28
C VAL A 117 6.95 -7.62 -7.78
N PHE A 118 6.83 -6.29 -7.75
CA PHE A 118 5.61 -5.64 -7.24
C PHE A 118 4.41 -5.85 -8.16
N SER A 119 4.62 -5.91 -9.48
CA SER A 119 3.54 -6.20 -10.43
C SER A 119 2.90 -7.55 -10.13
N GLU A 120 3.73 -8.56 -9.91
CA GLU A 120 3.33 -9.91 -9.53
C GLU A 120 2.61 -9.93 -8.19
N GLY A 121 3.14 -9.20 -7.20
CA GLY A 121 2.54 -9.09 -5.87
C GLY A 121 1.12 -8.49 -5.94
N PHE A 122 0.94 -7.41 -6.69
CA PHE A 122 -0.39 -6.80 -6.84
C PHE A 122 -1.35 -7.65 -7.67
N ALA A 123 -0.87 -8.35 -8.69
CA ALA A 123 -1.67 -9.31 -9.43
C ALA A 123 -2.13 -10.48 -8.54
N ALA A 124 -1.23 -11.00 -7.70
CA ALA A 124 -1.54 -12.09 -6.78
C ALA A 124 -2.61 -11.71 -5.75
N ILE A 125 -2.53 -10.51 -5.13
CA ILE A 125 -3.54 -10.07 -4.18
C ILE A 125 -4.89 -9.78 -4.87
N ALA A 126 -4.90 -9.32 -6.12
CA ALA A 126 -6.13 -9.15 -6.89
C ALA A 126 -6.83 -10.49 -7.16
N MET A 127 -6.08 -11.48 -7.64
CA MET A 127 -6.61 -12.83 -7.88
C MET A 127 -7.10 -13.48 -6.58
N SER A 128 -6.37 -13.31 -5.48
CA SER A 128 -6.75 -13.82 -4.16
C SER A 128 -8.08 -13.22 -3.68
N GLU A 129 -8.22 -11.89 -3.71
CA GLU A 129 -9.43 -11.21 -3.25
C GLU A 129 -10.63 -11.49 -4.17
N TYR A 130 -10.38 -11.57 -5.50
CA TYR A 130 -11.40 -11.98 -6.47
C TYR A 130 -11.88 -13.42 -6.22
N SER A 131 -10.97 -14.33 -5.87
CA SER A 131 -11.36 -15.71 -5.50
C SER A 131 -12.34 -15.75 -4.33
N ILE A 132 -12.10 -14.91 -3.31
CA ILE A 132 -13.00 -14.78 -2.15
C ILE A 132 -14.36 -14.19 -2.60
N ALA A 133 -14.34 -13.16 -3.45
CA ALA A 133 -15.52 -12.44 -3.90
C ALA A 133 -16.42 -13.30 -4.82
N SER A 134 -15.83 -14.02 -5.77
CA SER A 134 -16.52 -14.81 -6.76
C SER A 134 -16.84 -16.25 -6.32
N GLY A 135 -16.10 -16.77 -5.32
CA GLY A 135 -16.12 -18.18 -4.93
C GLY A 135 -15.32 -19.11 -5.86
N ASP A 136 -14.71 -18.58 -6.92
CA ASP A 136 -13.91 -19.37 -7.86
C ASP A 136 -12.48 -19.59 -7.32
N LYS A 137 -12.25 -20.79 -6.81
CA LYS A 137 -10.98 -21.20 -6.20
C LYS A 137 -9.81 -21.30 -7.18
N THR A 138 -10.05 -21.30 -8.49
CA THR A 138 -8.97 -21.31 -9.48
C THR A 138 -8.12 -20.05 -9.38
N TYR A 139 -8.70 -18.91 -9.00
CA TYR A 139 -7.95 -17.66 -8.80
C TYR A 139 -7.10 -17.68 -7.53
N ALA A 140 -7.52 -18.38 -6.46
CA ALA A 140 -6.67 -18.58 -5.29
C ALA A 140 -5.44 -19.42 -5.64
N GLN A 141 -5.59 -20.48 -6.46
CA GLN A 141 -4.45 -21.26 -6.94
C GLN A 141 -3.52 -20.42 -7.82
N LYS A 142 -4.06 -19.64 -8.77
CA LYS A 142 -3.25 -18.72 -9.59
C LYS A 142 -2.46 -17.72 -8.76
N ALA A 143 -3.07 -17.19 -7.69
CA ALA A 143 -2.39 -16.29 -6.75
C ALA A 143 -1.22 -16.98 -6.05
N LEU A 144 -1.39 -18.23 -5.58
CA LEU A 144 -0.34 -19.04 -4.97
C LEU A 144 0.77 -19.38 -5.98
N ASP A 145 0.42 -19.75 -7.20
CA ASP A 145 1.40 -20.06 -8.27
C ASP A 145 2.23 -18.81 -8.59
N LEU A 146 1.61 -17.64 -8.64
CA LEU A 146 2.30 -16.36 -8.87
C LEU A 146 3.19 -15.98 -7.68
N PHE A 147 2.76 -16.26 -6.44
CA PHE A 147 3.61 -16.10 -5.27
C PHE A 147 4.84 -17.01 -5.30
N ASN A 148 4.66 -18.27 -5.66
CA ASN A 148 5.79 -19.20 -5.86
C ASN A 148 6.75 -18.70 -6.95
N ARG A 149 6.21 -18.09 -8.00
CA ARG A 149 7.01 -17.44 -9.05
C ARG A 149 7.80 -16.26 -8.53
N ILE A 150 7.20 -15.41 -7.68
CA ILE A 150 7.88 -14.31 -6.98
C ILE A 150 9.08 -14.87 -6.19
N MET A 151 8.84 -15.90 -5.39
CA MET A 151 9.89 -16.50 -4.56
C MET A 151 11.00 -17.09 -5.42
N TYR A 152 10.67 -17.72 -6.55
CA TYR A 152 11.66 -18.21 -7.52
C TYR A 152 12.51 -17.07 -8.07
N MET A 153 11.90 -15.96 -8.51
CA MET A 153 12.62 -14.82 -9.08
C MET A 153 13.54 -14.14 -8.08
N LEU A 154 13.09 -14.00 -6.83
CA LEU A 154 13.89 -13.38 -5.76
C LEU A 154 15.07 -14.26 -5.33
N ASN A 155 14.92 -15.59 -5.37
CA ASN A 155 15.94 -16.53 -4.90
C ASN A 155 16.85 -17.07 -6.01
N THR A 156 16.60 -16.72 -7.29
CA THR A 156 17.42 -17.17 -8.41
C THR A 156 18.47 -16.13 -8.76
N PRO A 157 19.76 -16.38 -8.49
CA PRO A 157 20.83 -15.43 -8.81
C PRO A 157 20.81 -15.01 -10.28
N GLY A 158 20.85 -13.70 -10.52
CA GLY A 158 20.90 -13.13 -11.87
C GLY A 158 19.55 -13.07 -12.61
N PHE A 159 18.45 -13.57 -12.04
CA PHE A 159 17.15 -13.43 -12.66
C PHE A 159 16.69 -11.98 -12.67
N LEU A 160 16.72 -11.31 -11.52
CA LEU A 160 16.43 -9.89 -11.41
C LEU A 160 17.74 -9.08 -11.48
N THR A 161 17.77 -8.03 -12.30
CA THR A 161 18.90 -7.11 -12.35
C THR A 161 19.04 -6.37 -11.03
N PRO A 162 20.19 -6.39 -10.35
CA PRO A 162 20.39 -5.70 -9.09
C PRO A 162 20.34 -4.18 -9.26
N LYS A 163 19.88 -3.45 -8.23
CA LYS A 163 19.91 -1.98 -8.21
C LYS A 163 21.34 -1.44 -8.07
N TYR A 164 22.14 -2.11 -7.26
CA TYR A 164 23.54 -1.78 -6.99
C TYR A 164 24.44 -2.93 -7.38
N LEU A 165 25.67 -2.63 -7.78
CA LEU A 165 26.69 -3.61 -8.10
C LEU A 165 27.24 -4.26 -6.81
N ASP A 166 27.99 -5.35 -6.97
CA ASP A 166 28.58 -6.10 -5.85
C ASP A 166 29.52 -5.28 -4.96
N THR A 167 29.99 -4.13 -5.43
CA THR A 167 30.78 -3.18 -4.66
C THR A 167 29.99 -2.50 -3.54
N MET A 168 28.65 -2.52 -3.63
CA MET A 168 27.76 -2.03 -2.57
C MET A 168 26.59 -3.01 -2.41
N LYS A 169 26.89 -4.18 -1.85
CA LYS A 169 25.83 -5.16 -1.53
C LYS A 169 24.89 -4.58 -0.49
N SER A 170 23.60 -4.63 -0.79
CA SER A 170 22.56 -4.11 0.09
C SER A 170 21.25 -4.87 -0.09
N GLN A 171 20.39 -4.77 0.91
CA GLN A 171 19.02 -5.23 0.85
C GLN A 171 18.07 -4.05 1.09
N GLY A 172 16.88 -4.10 0.47
CA GLY A 172 15.87 -3.06 0.56
C GLY A 172 14.69 -3.49 1.41
N HIS A 173 14.19 -2.58 2.23
CA HIS A 173 13.05 -2.78 3.11
C HIS A 173 11.76 -3.10 2.35
N SER A 174 11.47 -2.39 1.26
CA SER A 174 10.20 -2.43 0.57
C SER A 174 9.78 -3.82 0.06
N ILE A 175 10.72 -4.67 -0.37
CA ILE A 175 10.43 -6.06 -0.77
C ILE A 175 10.04 -6.90 0.44
N THR A 176 10.78 -6.77 1.53
CA THR A 176 10.50 -7.51 2.77
C THR A 176 9.13 -7.16 3.33
N MET A 177 8.79 -5.88 3.33
CA MET A 177 7.49 -5.36 3.73
C MET A 177 6.34 -5.92 2.88
N ILE A 178 6.44 -5.80 1.54
CA ILE A 178 5.33 -6.20 0.66
C ILE A 178 5.06 -7.70 0.70
N LEU A 179 6.07 -8.53 0.96
CA LEU A 179 5.89 -9.97 1.09
C LEU A 179 5.03 -10.35 2.31
N VAL A 180 5.08 -9.58 3.41
CA VAL A 180 4.18 -9.80 4.56
C VAL A 180 2.73 -9.65 4.12
N ASN A 181 2.37 -8.54 3.49
CA ASN A 181 1.00 -8.29 3.08
C ASN A 181 0.55 -9.22 1.95
N THR A 182 1.40 -9.43 0.92
CA THR A 182 1.07 -10.32 -0.21
C THR A 182 0.76 -11.73 0.27
N ALA A 183 1.63 -12.31 1.11
CA ALA A 183 1.41 -13.64 1.66
C ALA A 183 0.15 -13.72 2.55
N ALA A 184 -0.09 -12.70 3.40
CA ALA A 184 -1.28 -12.63 4.25
C ALA A 184 -2.58 -12.55 3.43
N ARG A 185 -2.59 -11.77 2.32
CA ARG A 185 -3.77 -11.68 1.43
C ARG A 185 -4.04 -13.00 0.71
N ILE A 186 -3.01 -13.69 0.23
CA ILE A 186 -3.16 -14.99 -0.43
C ILE A 186 -3.64 -16.04 0.56
N ARG A 187 -3.08 -16.06 1.78
CA ARG A 187 -3.46 -16.99 2.86
C ARG A 187 -4.96 -16.87 3.21
N ALA A 188 -5.55 -15.70 3.06
CA ALA A 188 -6.99 -15.53 3.28
C ALA A 188 -7.87 -16.30 2.27
N ALA A 189 -7.33 -16.62 1.08
CA ALA A 189 -8.07 -17.33 0.02
C ALA A 189 -7.71 -18.83 -0.08
N ILE A 190 -6.45 -19.19 0.25
CA ILE A 190 -5.91 -20.55 0.16
C ILE A 190 -4.92 -20.81 1.30
N ASP A 191 -5.11 -21.92 2.00
CA ASP A 191 -4.23 -22.31 3.10
C ASP A 191 -3.03 -23.10 2.54
N ASP A 192 -1.84 -22.46 2.57
CA ASP A 192 -0.56 -23.08 2.22
C ASP A 192 0.52 -22.63 3.21
N PRO A 193 1.27 -23.58 3.82
CA PRO A 193 2.29 -23.28 4.84
C PRO A 193 3.37 -22.31 4.37
N ILE A 194 3.72 -22.28 3.08
CA ILE A 194 4.75 -21.40 2.54
C ILE A 194 4.46 -19.92 2.78
N LEU A 195 3.17 -19.56 2.84
CA LEU A 195 2.72 -18.18 3.05
C LEU A 195 3.04 -17.73 4.48
N THR A 196 2.70 -18.55 5.49
CA THR A 196 3.03 -18.26 6.89
C THR A 196 4.53 -18.29 7.13
N GLU A 197 5.26 -19.26 6.56
CA GLU A 197 6.72 -19.31 6.64
C GLU A 197 7.36 -18.06 6.05
N GLN A 198 6.85 -17.54 4.92
CA GLN A 198 7.39 -16.31 4.34
C GLN A 198 7.08 -15.08 5.18
N ILE A 199 5.89 -14.99 5.77
CA ILE A 199 5.55 -13.92 6.73
C ILE A 199 6.55 -13.94 7.90
N ASP A 200 6.80 -15.10 8.48
CA ASP A 200 7.75 -15.26 9.61
C ASP A 200 9.18 -14.83 9.22
N ARG A 201 9.65 -15.25 8.05
CA ARG A 201 10.96 -14.84 7.53
C ARG A 201 11.04 -13.33 7.33
N SER A 202 9.99 -12.74 6.77
CA SER A 202 9.95 -11.29 6.53
C SER A 202 9.92 -10.49 7.82
N ILE A 203 9.10 -10.88 8.79
CA ILE A 203 9.02 -10.21 10.11
C ILE A 203 10.36 -10.34 10.84
N LYS A 204 10.99 -11.52 10.80
CA LYS A 204 12.33 -11.72 11.36
C LYS A 204 13.36 -10.79 10.70
N ALA A 205 13.38 -10.72 9.37
CA ALA A 205 14.29 -9.85 8.64
C ALA A 205 14.04 -8.36 8.94
N LEU A 206 12.77 -7.93 9.05
CA LEU A 206 12.42 -6.57 9.45
C LEU A 206 13.01 -6.23 10.82
N ARG A 207 12.86 -7.13 11.80
CA ARG A 207 13.36 -6.96 13.17
C ARG A 207 14.89 -6.93 13.24
N GLU A 208 15.54 -7.91 12.62
CA GLU A 208 16.97 -8.13 12.77
C GLU A 208 17.83 -7.21 11.88
N ASN A 209 17.32 -6.85 10.69
CA ASN A 209 18.12 -6.13 9.71
C ASN A 209 17.71 -4.67 9.54
N PHE A 210 16.43 -4.33 9.63
CA PHE A 210 15.96 -2.99 9.26
C PHE A 210 15.63 -2.08 10.44
N MET A 211 15.28 -2.65 11.62
CA MET A 211 15.07 -1.86 12.83
C MET A 211 16.42 -1.44 13.41
N HIS A 212 16.63 -0.13 13.51
CA HIS A 212 17.83 0.48 14.07
C HIS A 212 17.48 1.32 15.30
N PRO A 213 17.51 0.72 16.52
CA PRO A 213 17.13 1.40 17.76
C PRO A 213 17.97 2.64 18.07
N GLU A 214 19.22 2.67 17.65
CA GLU A 214 20.13 3.81 17.81
C GLU A 214 19.66 5.06 17.10
N PHE A 215 18.89 4.92 16.01
CA PHE A 215 18.25 6.01 15.28
C PHE A 215 16.75 6.10 15.56
N LYS A 216 16.18 5.13 16.30
CA LYS A 216 14.73 4.93 16.41
C LYS A 216 14.06 4.95 15.02
N ALA A 217 14.56 4.11 14.14
CA ALA A 217 14.12 4.10 12.73
C ALA A 217 14.10 2.69 12.13
N LEU A 218 13.25 2.53 11.14
CA LEU A 218 13.29 1.46 10.18
C LEU A 218 13.92 2.02 8.90
N LEU A 219 15.10 1.51 8.51
CA LEU A 219 15.85 2.05 7.37
C LEU A 219 15.42 1.42 6.04
N GLU A 220 15.38 2.23 4.97
CA GLU A 220 15.00 1.76 3.62
C GLU A 220 16.05 0.86 2.97
N MET A 221 17.32 1.00 3.36
CA MET A 221 18.42 0.22 2.80
C MET A 221 19.47 -0.07 3.86
N VAL A 222 19.87 -1.32 3.95
CA VAL A 222 20.90 -1.80 4.87
C VAL A 222 21.86 -2.76 4.16
N GLY A 223 22.97 -3.08 4.78
CA GLY A 223 23.89 -4.11 4.30
C GLY A 223 23.26 -5.51 4.31
N PRO A 224 23.97 -6.53 3.77
CA PRO A 224 23.44 -7.89 3.63
C PRO A 224 23.00 -8.56 4.93
N ASN A 225 23.59 -8.18 6.07
CA ASN A 225 23.23 -8.70 7.40
C ASN A 225 22.65 -7.61 8.32
N GLY A 226 22.08 -6.55 7.75
CA GLY A 226 21.51 -5.44 8.52
C GLY A 226 22.50 -4.34 8.90
N GLU A 227 23.73 -4.36 8.35
CA GLU A 227 24.73 -3.34 8.67
C GLU A 227 24.25 -1.96 8.21
N PHE A 228 24.45 -0.94 9.07
CA PHE A 228 24.19 0.44 8.70
C PHE A 228 25.13 0.91 7.59
N ILE A 229 24.57 1.44 6.52
CA ILE A 229 25.32 2.03 5.40
C ILE A 229 25.30 3.54 5.55
N ASP A 230 26.43 4.12 5.97
CA ASP A 230 26.54 5.57 6.21
C ASP A 230 26.73 6.35 4.90
N ASN A 231 25.68 6.36 4.08
CA ASN A 231 25.56 7.22 2.92
C ASN A 231 24.12 7.70 2.75
N ILE A 232 23.86 8.57 1.78
CA ILE A 232 22.54 9.19 1.58
C ILE A 232 21.41 8.16 1.36
N ASN A 233 21.70 6.98 0.80
CA ASN A 233 20.70 5.93 0.58
C ASN A 233 20.47 5.09 1.84
N GLY A 234 21.55 4.73 2.56
CA GLY A 234 21.44 3.94 3.80
C GLY A 234 20.91 4.72 4.98
N ARG A 235 20.99 6.06 4.96
CA ARG A 235 20.38 6.93 5.99
C ARG A 235 18.91 7.25 5.72
N LEU A 236 18.35 6.80 4.58
CA LEU A 236 16.99 7.09 4.19
C LEU A 236 15.97 6.42 5.11
N ILE A 237 15.08 7.23 5.67
CA ILE A 237 13.83 6.82 6.30
C ILE A 237 12.68 7.24 5.38
N ASN A 238 11.79 6.30 5.08
CA ASN A 238 10.51 6.56 4.45
C ASN A 238 9.41 6.34 5.49
N PRO A 239 8.94 7.40 6.18
CA PRO A 239 7.95 7.25 7.24
C PRO A 239 6.70 6.50 6.79
N GLY A 240 6.24 6.74 5.56
CA GLY A 240 5.08 6.04 4.99
C GLY A 240 5.27 4.53 4.90
N HIS A 241 6.41 4.05 4.36
CA HIS A 241 6.70 2.61 4.30
C HIS A 241 6.84 1.99 5.70
N CYS A 242 7.48 2.73 6.63
CA CYS A 242 7.65 2.24 8.00
C CYS A 242 6.29 2.08 8.69
N ILE A 243 5.39 3.04 8.51
CA ILE A 243 4.02 3.00 9.05
C ILE A 243 3.19 1.89 8.37
N GLU A 244 3.32 1.74 7.04
CA GLU A 244 2.67 0.64 6.31
C GLU A 244 3.15 -0.72 6.83
N THR A 245 4.45 -0.88 7.09
CA THR A 245 5.00 -2.07 7.72
C THR A 245 4.39 -2.33 9.10
N ALA A 246 4.24 -1.29 9.92
CA ALA A 246 3.68 -1.43 11.26
C ALA A 246 2.26 -2.02 11.22
N TRP A 247 1.39 -1.51 10.37
CA TRP A 247 0.04 -2.07 10.32
C TRP A 247 -0.04 -3.43 9.61
N PHE A 248 0.87 -3.77 8.68
CA PHE A 248 0.96 -5.14 8.16
C PHE A 248 1.29 -6.14 9.28
N ILE A 249 2.20 -5.76 10.19
CA ILE A 249 2.54 -6.58 11.36
C ILE A 249 1.37 -6.63 12.35
N LEU A 250 0.64 -5.52 12.57
CA LEU A 250 -0.55 -5.50 13.44
C LEU A 250 -1.68 -6.38 12.89
N GLU A 251 -1.87 -6.38 11.57
CA GLU A 251 -2.82 -7.29 10.93
C GLU A 251 -2.42 -8.76 11.14
N GLU A 252 -1.14 -9.09 11.04
CA GLU A 252 -0.62 -10.41 11.35
C GLU A 252 -0.74 -10.73 12.84
N ALA A 253 -0.46 -9.79 13.72
CA ALA A 253 -0.69 -9.95 15.17
C ALA A 253 -2.15 -10.28 15.49
N LYS A 254 -3.09 -9.60 14.83
CA LYS A 254 -4.52 -9.88 14.94
C LYS A 254 -4.88 -11.29 14.46
N TYR A 255 -4.35 -11.72 13.32
CA TYR A 255 -4.52 -13.08 12.82
C TYR A 255 -4.03 -14.13 13.82
N ARG A 256 -2.97 -13.82 14.58
CA ARG A 256 -2.41 -14.66 15.68
C ARG A 256 -2.99 -14.34 17.06
N ASN A 257 -4.24 -13.91 17.12
CA ASN A 257 -4.93 -13.57 18.37
C ASN A 257 -4.21 -12.48 19.19
N TRP A 258 -3.75 -11.46 18.52
CA TRP A 258 -3.02 -10.33 19.11
C TRP A 258 -1.72 -10.75 19.81
N ASP A 259 -0.88 -11.50 19.08
CA ASP A 259 0.45 -11.87 19.54
C ASP A 259 1.20 -10.64 20.07
N LYS A 260 1.58 -10.71 21.36
CA LYS A 260 2.12 -9.56 22.10
C LYS A 260 3.47 -9.05 21.56
N ASP A 261 4.31 -9.98 21.12
CA ASP A 261 5.64 -9.64 20.58
C ASP A 261 5.51 -8.90 19.23
N LEU A 262 4.55 -9.31 18.41
CA LEU A 262 4.23 -8.61 17.16
C LEU A 262 3.57 -7.25 17.41
N VAL A 263 2.68 -7.15 18.39
CA VAL A 263 2.06 -5.87 18.78
C VAL A 263 3.12 -4.88 19.27
N GLU A 264 4.04 -5.32 20.16
CA GLU A 264 5.13 -4.48 20.67
C GLU A 264 6.07 -4.01 19.54
N MET A 265 6.47 -4.93 18.65
CA MET A 265 7.29 -4.59 17.49
C MET A 265 6.62 -3.55 16.61
N ALA A 266 5.38 -3.78 16.25
CA ALA A 266 4.64 -2.92 15.33
C ALA A 266 4.36 -1.53 15.91
N THR A 267 3.96 -1.46 17.18
CA THR A 267 3.75 -0.18 17.87
C THR A 267 5.05 0.60 18.07
N THR A 268 6.16 -0.08 18.32
CA THR A 268 7.49 0.54 18.34
C THR A 268 7.83 1.17 16.98
N ILE A 269 7.62 0.44 15.88
CA ILE A 269 7.85 0.97 14.53
C ILE A 269 6.93 2.17 14.26
N LEU A 270 5.66 2.09 14.63
CA LEU A 270 4.69 3.17 14.42
C LEU A 270 5.09 4.44 15.19
N ASP A 271 5.44 4.30 16.48
CA ASP A 271 5.85 5.42 17.33
C ASP A 271 7.10 6.10 16.76
N TRP A 272 8.15 5.33 16.39
CA TRP A 272 9.35 5.88 15.76
C TRP A 272 9.04 6.60 14.44
N SER A 273 8.17 5.99 13.63
CA SER A 273 7.82 6.53 12.31
C SER A 273 6.97 7.79 12.41
N TRP A 274 6.13 7.90 13.44
CA TRP A 274 5.41 9.12 13.75
C TRP A 274 6.37 10.24 14.13
N ASP A 275 7.32 9.98 15.03
CA ASP A 275 8.31 10.96 15.47
C ASP A 275 9.17 11.48 14.30
N TRP A 276 9.52 10.61 13.35
CA TRP A 276 10.24 11.02 12.14
C TRP A 276 9.37 11.70 11.09
N GLY A 277 8.14 11.29 10.94
CA GLY A 277 7.28 11.66 9.82
C GLY A 277 6.40 12.87 10.08
N TRP A 278 5.89 13.05 11.31
CA TRP A 278 4.98 14.15 11.62
C TRP A 278 5.67 15.51 11.49
N ASP A 279 5.06 16.43 10.75
CA ASP A 279 5.56 17.80 10.62
C ASP A 279 4.95 18.69 11.69
N GLU A 280 5.72 19.05 12.71
CA GLU A 280 5.25 19.89 13.80
C GLU A 280 4.86 21.31 13.38
N GLN A 281 5.38 21.77 12.24
CA GLN A 281 5.09 23.13 11.76
C GLN A 281 3.79 23.19 10.93
N TYR A 282 3.57 22.21 10.04
CA TYR A 282 2.48 22.26 9.07
C TYR A 282 1.52 21.08 9.19
N GLY A 283 1.82 20.10 10.04
CA GLY A 283 1.08 18.83 10.13
C GLY A 283 1.31 17.89 8.96
N GLY A 284 0.74 16.69 9.06
CA GLY A 284 0.87 15.63 8.06
C GLY A 284 2.22 14.92 8.06
N ILE A 285 2.26 13.77 7.41
CA ILE A 285 3.47 12.93 7.31
C ILE A 285 4.32 13.37 6.12
N ILE A 286 5.59 13.65 6.38
CA ILE A 286 6.60 14.02 5.39
C ILE A 286 7.06 12.78 4.61
N ASN A 287 7.43 12.99 3.34
CA ASN A 287 7.79 11.91 2.42
C ASN A 287 9.08 11.18 2.83
N PHE A 288 10.19 11.91 3.06
CA PHE A 288 11.49 11.31 3.37
C PHE A 288 12.24 12.06 4.48
N ARG A 289 13.05 11.31 5.24
CA ARG A 289 13.97 11.82 6.26
C ARG A 289 15.34 11.15 6.15
N ASP A 290 16.34 11.78 6.71
CA ASP A 290 17.68 11.21 6.91
C ASP A 290 17.87 10.93 8.40
N CYS A 291 18.28 9.72 8.77
CA CYS A 291 18.40 9.32 10.19
C CYS A 291 19.47 10.12 10.99
N LYS A 292 20.30 10.89 10.30
CA LYS A 292 21.26 11.83 10.92
C LYS A 292 20.84 13.29 10.78
N GLY A 293 19.62 13.56 10.22
CA GLY A 293 19.07 14.90 10.10
C GLY A 293 19.60 15.72 8.91
N PHE A 294 20.29 15.10 7.95
CA PHE A 294 20.69 15.77 6.73
C PHE A 294 19.51 15.91 5.74
N PRO A 295 19.55 16.87 4.81
CA PRO A 295 18.63 16.88 3.69
C PRO A 295 18.78 15.62 2.82
N GLN A 296 17.66 15.06 2.37
CA GLN A 296 17.68 13.98 1.39
C GLN A 296 17.91 14.53 -0.02
N GLN A 297 18.44 13.69 -0.92
CA GLN A 297 18.71 14.10 -2.30
C GLN A 297 17.43 14.25 -3.16
N ASP A 298 16.32 13.64 -2.74
CA ASP A 298 15.05 13.79 -3.42
C ASP A 298 14.43 15.15 -3.08
N TYR A 299 14.16 15.97 -4.09
CA TYR A 299 13.60 17.30 -3.91
C TYR A 299 12.15 17.26 -3.37
N SER A 300 11.47 16.12 -3.43
CA SER A 300 10.17 15.90 -2.81
C SER A 300 10.24 15.47 -1.34
N GLN A 301 11.42 15.51 -0.72
CA GLN A 301 11.67 14.97 0.61
C GLN A 301 10.72 15.46 1.70
N ASP A 302 10.33 16.74 1.64
CA ASP A 302 9.46 17.38 2.62
C ASP A 302 8.01 17.56 2.16
N MET A 303 7.68 17.08 0.96
CA MET A 303 6.30 17.09 0.46
C MET A 303 5.39 16.14 1.24
N LYS A 304 4.09 16.37 1.10
CA LYS A 304 3.05 15.52 1.66
C LYS A 304 2.38 14.75 0.54
N PHE A 305 2.60 13.42 0.50
CA PHE A 305 1.93 12.53 -0.45
C PHE A 305 0.68 11.95 0.21
N TRP A 306 -0.32 11.58 -0.59
CA TRP A 306 -1.60 11.03 -0.11
C TRP A 306 -1.43 9.72 0.65
N TRP A 307 -0.56 8.84 0.14
CA TRP A 307 -0.46 7.47 0.64
C TRP A 307 0.15 7.37 2.06
N PRO A 308 1.17 8.12 2.48
CA PRO A 308 1.64 8.05 3.87
C PRO A 308 0.58 8.49 4.88
N GLN A 309 -0.28 9.43 4.51
CA GLN A 309 -1.40 9.85 5.36
C GLN A 309 -2.40 8.71 5.50
N CYS A 310 -2.80 8.08 4.38
CA CYS A 310 -3.72 6.95 4.37
C CYS A 310 -3.19 5.78 5.23
N GLU A 311 -1.90 5.43 5.07
CA GLU A 311 -1.30 4.34 5.84
C GLU A 311 -1.24 4.66 7.33
N THR A 312 -1.02 5.93 7.69
CA THR A 312 -1.01 6.37 9.11
C THR A 312 -2.40 6.28 9.74
N ILE A 313 -3.44 6.64 9.01
CA ILE A 313 -4.84 6.52 9.47
C ILE A 313 -5.16 5.05 9.77
N ILE A 314 -4.78 4.13 8.88
CA ILE A 314 -4.97 2.68 9.08
C ILE A 314 -4.18 2.20 10.32
N ALA A 315 -2.89 2.53 10.39
CA ALA A 315 -1.98 2.07 11.43
C ALA A 315 -2.43 2.50 12.82
N ALA A 316 -2.91 3.75 12.95
CA ALA A 316 -3.38 4.29 14.22
C ALA A 316 -4.62 3.53 14.75
N LEU A 317 -5.58 3.19 13.89
CA LEU A 317 -6.75 2.40 14.29
C LEU A 317 -6.37 0.96 14.68
N TYR A 318 -5.48 0.31 13.91
CA TYR A 318 -4.98 -1.01 14.29
C TYR A 318 -4.25 -1.01 15.64
N ALA A 319 -3.38 -0.01 15.86
CA ALA A 319 -2.66 0.11 17.13
C ALA A 319 -3.61 0.37 18.31
N TYR A 320 -4.64 1.18 18.11
CA TYR A 320 -5.69 1.37 19.11
C TYR A 320 -6.47 0.08 19.38
N GLN A 321 -6.88 -0.65 18.33
CA GLN A 321 -7.57 -1.94 18.49
C GLN A 321 -6.72 -2.97 19.25
N ALA A 322 -5.40 -3.00 18.99
CA ALA A 322 -4.47 -3.93 19.60
C ALA A 322 -4.17 -3.63 21.07
N THR A 323 -4.11 -2.36 21.45
CA THR A 323 -3.58 -1.93 22.76
C THR A 323 -4.59 -1.28 23.68
N GLY A 324 -5.66 -0.69 23.13
CA GLY A 324 -6.56 0.19 23.87
C GLY A 324 -5.95 1.53 24.32
N ASP A 325 -4.70 1.85 23.90
CA ASP A 325 -4.03 3.07 24.30
C ASP A 325 -4.59 4.28 23.53
N GLU A 326 -5.15 5.23 24.25
CA GLU A 326 -5.79 6.45 23.69
C GLU A 326 -4.84 7.30 22.86
N LYS A 327 -3.51 7.19 23.04
CA LYS A 327 -2.54 7.93 22.21
C LYS A 327 -2.68 7.61 20.72
N TYR A 328 -3.06 6.38 20.37
CA TYR A 328 -3.27 6.00 18.97
C TYR A 328 -4.59 6.53 18.41
N LEU A 329 -5.59 6.72 19.26
CA LEU A 329 -6.81 7.39 18.85
C LEU A 329 -6.60 8.91 18.65
N GLU A 330 -5.74 9.53 19.48
CA GLU A 330 -5.30 10.90 19.27
C GLU A 330 -4.44 11.06 18.01
N MET A 331 -3.57 10.07 17.73
CA MET A 331 -2.81 10.01 16.48
C MET A 331 -3.76 9.92 15.28
N HIS A 332 -4.73 9.01 15.32
CA HIS A 332 -5.77 8.88 14.29
C HIS A 332 -6.51 10.20 14.08
N LYS A 333 -6.88 10.87 15.15
CA LYS A 333 -7.58 12.16 15.06
C LYS A 333 -6.70 13.21 14.37
N LYS A 334 -5.45 13.38 14.80
CA LYS A 334 -4.54 14.38 14.24
C LYS A 334 -4.32 14.17 12.74
N ILE A 335 -4.04 12.93 12.34
CA ILE A 335 -3.75 12.63 10.94
C ILE A 335 -5.02 12.71 10.08
N SER A 336 -6.18 12.25 10.57
CA SER A 336 -7.44 12.30 9.84
C SER A 336 -7.92 13.73 9.65
N ASP A 337 -7.93 14.55 10.71
CA ASP A 337 -8.31 15.95 10.63
C ASP A 337 -7.44 16.72 9.63
N TRP A 338 -6.12 16.50 9.67
CA TRP A 338 -5.20 17.13 8.73
C TRP A 338 -5.43 16.66 7.29
N THR A 339 -5.55 15.36 7.09
CA THR A 339 -5.69 14.74 5.76
C THR A 339 -6.97 15.19 5.07
N TYR A 340 -8.11 15.16 5.78
CA TYR A 340 -9.41 15.57 5.24
C TYR A 340 -9.53 17.09 5.04
N ALA A 341 -8.70 17.89 5.71
CA ALA A 341 -8.63 19.33 5.46
C ALA A 341 -7.87 19.70 4.18
N HIS A 342 -6.94 18.85 3.70
CA HIS A 342 -5.99 19.23 2.65
C HIS A 342 -6.10 18.41 1.35
N PHE A 343 -6.38 17.11 1.41
CA PHE A 343 -6.36 16.24 0.23
C PHE A 343 -7.66 16.20 -0.57
N PRO A 344 -8.89 16.16 0.04
CA PRO A 344 -10.11 16.18 -0.74
C PRO A 344 -10.23 17.45 -1.59
N ASP A 345 -10.56 17.27 -2.87
CA ASP A 345 -10.87 18.37 -3.76
C ASP A 345 -12.34 18.80 -3.52
N LYS A 346 -12.57 20.09 -3.34
CA LYS A 346 -13.91 20.63 -3.06
C LYS A 346 -14.78 20.81 -4.30
N GLU A 347 -14.19 20.67 -5.49
CA GLU A 347 -14.85 20.94 -6.76
C GLU A 347 -15.05 19.65 -7.58
N TYR A 348 -14.07 18.74 -7.54
CA TYR A 348 -14.08 17.49 -8.31
C TYR A 348 -13.90 16.28 -7.41
N PRO A 349 -14.51 15.12 -7.75
CA PRO A 349 -14.29 13.87 -7.01
C PRO A 349 -12.81 13.44 -6.97
N GLU A 350 -12.51 12.49 -6.09
CA GLU A 350 -11.18 11.98 -5.80
C GLU A 350 -10.27 13.03 -5.14
N TRP A 351 -9.29 12.57 -4.42
CA TRP A 351 -8.33 13.41 -3.69
C TRP A 351 -7.14 13.83 -4.56
N TYR A 352 -6.52 14.95 -4.23
CA TYR A 352 -5.19 15.28 -4.73
C TYR A 352 -4.17 14.23 -4.28
N GLY A 353 -3.06 14.10 -5.01
CA GLY A 353 -2.00 13.14 -4.67
C GLY A 353 -0.80 13.78 -3.99
N TYR A 354 -0.50 14.99 -4.36
CA TYR A 354 0.78 15.63 -4.04
C TYR A 354 0.56 17.05 -3.56
N LEU A 355 0.98 17.30 -2.32
CA LEU A 355 0.93 18.63 -1.71
C LEU A 355 2.36 19.09 -1.40
N HIS A 356 2.58 20.39 -1.45
CA HIS A 356 3.76 21.00 -0.86
C HIS A 356 3.77 20.78 0.65
N ARG A 357 4.90 21.09 1.30
CA ARG A 357 5.06 20.89 2.73
C ARG A 357 4.00 21.63 3.56
N ASP A 358 3.59 22.82 3.13
CA ASP A 358 2.57 23.65 3.78
C ASP A 358 1.11 23.21 3.55
N GLY A 359 0.91 22.13 2.79
CA GLY A 359 -0.42 21.59 2.48
C GLY A 359 -1.06 22.19 1.23
N THR A 360 -0.42 23.11 0.52
CA THR A 360 -0.92 23.60 -0.77
C THR A 360 -0.74 22.57 -1.88
N VAL A 361 -1.64 22.57 -2.87
CA VAL A 361 -1.63 21.58 -3.96
C VAL A 361 -0.40 21.77 -4.86
N ALA A 362 0.43 20.74 -4.97
CA ALA A 362 1.60 20.74 -5.85
C ALA A 362 1.27 20.20 -7.25
N GLN A 363 0.37 19.21 -7.34
CA GLN A 363 -0.09 18.65 -8.61
C GLN A 363 -1.60 18.40 -8.55
N PRO A 364 -2.39 18.98 -9.46
CA PRO A 364 -3.86 18.88 -9.40
C PRO A 364 -4.43 17.59 -9.98
N ALA A 365 -3.69 16.83 -10.80
CA ALA A 365 -4.17 15.62 -11.43
C ALA A 365 -4.60 14.57 -10.39
N LYS A 366 -5.67 13.84 -10.69
CA LYS A 366 -6.23 12.82 -9.79
C LYS A 366 -5.47 11.50 -9.84
N GLY A 367 -4.75 11.26 -10.92
CA GLY A 367 -3.96 10.06 -11.07
C GLY A 367 -2.82 10.16 -12.06
N ASN A 368 -1.88 9.24 -11.95
CA ASN A 368 -0.73 9.04 -12.84
C ASN A 368 -0.26 7.58 -12.74
N ILE A 369 0.89 7.23 -13.31
CA ILE A 369 1.42 5.86 -13.24
C ILE A 369 1.79 5.39 -11.83
N PHE A 370 1.84 6.28 -10.83
CA PHE A 370 2.14 5.97 -9.42
C PHE A 370 0.98 6.26 -8.47
N LYS A 371 0.06 7.17 -8.81
CA LYS A 371 -1.16 7.44 -8.08
C LYS A 371 -2.37 6.91 -8.82
N GLY A 372 -3.20 6.15 -8.15
CA GLY A 372 -4.42 5.58 -8.66
C GLY A 372 -5.27 4.96 -7.54
N PRO A 373 -6.28 4.18 -7.88
CA PRO A 373 -7.28 3.65 -6.93
C PRO A 373 -6.72 2.53 -6.05
N PHE A 374 -5.94 2.89 -5.03
CA PHE A 374 -5.40 1.90 -4.09
C PHE A 374 -5.35 2.40 -2.64
N HIS A 375 -4.44 3.32 -2.28
CA HIS A 375 -4.23 3.71 -0.88
C HIS A 375 -5.47 4.40 -0.28
N ILE A 376 -6.10 5.33 -0.99
CA ILE A 376 -7.30 6.03 -0.51
C ILE A 376 -8.47 5.06 -0.33
N PRO A 377 -8.91 4.30 -1.36
CA PRO A 377 -10.01 3.36 -1.18
C PRO A 377 -9.67 2.23 -0.20
N ARG A 378 -8.41 1.74 -0.17
CA ARG A 378 -7.97 0.73 0.82
C ARG A 378 -8.14 1.26 2.24
N MET A 379 -7.69 2.50 2.50
CA MET A 379 -7.82 3.15 3.79
C MET A 379 -9.29 3.25 4.18
N MET A 380 -10.16 3.75 3.30
CA MET A 380 -11.57 3.93 3.60
C MET A 380 -12.27 2.60 3.93
N ILE A 381 -12.09 1.57 3.10
CA ILE A 381 -12.69 0.25 3.34
C ILE A 381 -12.15 -0.34 4.65
N ARG A 382 -10.82 -0.30 4.85
CA ARG A 382 -10.18 -0.90 6.02
C ARG A 382 -10.58 -0.19 7.30
N CYS A 383 -10.58 1.15 7.31
CA CYS A 383 -10.92 1.93 8.49
C CYS A 383 -12.41 1.84 8.84
N HIS A 384 -13.31 1.79 7.84
CA HIS A 384 -14.71 1.48 8.07
C HIS A 384 -14.88 0.12 8.79
N THR A 385 -14.21 -0.91 8.29
CA THR A 385 -14.23 -2.26 8.92
C THR A 385 -13.67 -2.24 10.34
N LEU A 386 -12.49 -1.62 10.54
CA LEU A 386 -11.84 -1.54 11.86
C LEU A 386 -12.69 -0.78 12.89
N CYS A 387 -13.28 0.37 12.51
CA CYS A 387 -14.18 1.10 13.41
C CYS A 387 -15.34 0.22 13.86
N ASN A 388 -15.98 -0.51 12.94
CA ASN A 388 -17.09 -1.39 13.27
C ASN A 388 -16.66 -2.57 14.16
N GLU A 389 -15.49 -3.15 13.91
CA GLU A 389 -14.93 -4.23 14.77
C GLU A 389 -14.59 -3.75 16.18
N ILE A 390 -14.12 -2.49 16.34
CA ILE A 390 -13.83 -1.91 17.67
C ILE A 390 -15.13 -1.58 18.41
N LEU A 391 -16.18 -1.21 17.70
CA LEU A 391 -17.49 -0.90 18.28
C LEU A 391 -18.27 -2.17 18.70
N GLY A 392 -17.96 -3.37 18.16
CA GLY A 392 -18.61 -4.64 18.47
C GLY A 392 -19.78 -4.88 17.54
#